data_9182c4deef8d1c15a51ea7089010efb6
#
_entry.id   9182c4deef8d1c15a51ea7089010efb6
#
_cell.length_a   1.000
_cell.length_b   1.000
_cell.length_c   1.000
_cell.angle_alpha   90.00
_cell.angle_beta   90.00
_cell.angle_gamma   90.00
#
_symmetry.space_group_name_H-M   'P 1'
#
loop_
_entity.id
_entity.type
_entity.pdbx_description
1 polymer ?
#
loop_
_entity_poly.entity_id
_entity_poly.type
_entity_poly.pdbx_seq_one_letter_code
_entity_poly.pdbx_strand_id
1 'polypeptide(L)'
;PFEHAALAEPLACCINALELCRPEQGDTMVVVGAGPLGILLTELGKKMGVGKTIIVNRSRPRLEIAKTFGVDVAVCSTEEDVRERVLAETNGHGADVILTACPSPDAQAETLTYAGHRARINFFGGLPKGQSVVPIDTNILHYKEIFMFGSHGAAPEHLHKAARMIAAGDIDIGRYVSHRFPLAQAREAFAAAQSKV
;
A
#
# COMPACT_ATOMS: atom_id res chain seq x y z
N PRO A 1 18.58 -15.72 -5.02
CA PRO A 1 19.62 -14.97 -4.28
C PRO A 1 19.13 -14.59 -2.90
N PHE A 2 20.03 -14.46 -1.90
CA PHE A 2 19.66 -14.07 -0.53
C PHE A 2 19.01 -12.69 -0.48
N GLU A 3 19.44 -11.76 -1.31
CA GLU A 3 18.87 -10.41 -1.41
C GLU A 3 17.39 -10.43 -1.84
N HIS A 4 16.98 -11.38 -2.67
CA HIS A 4 15.57 -11.56 -3.01
C HIS A 4 14.80 -12.21 -1.85
N ALA A 5 15.39 -13.21 -1.18
CA ALA A 5 14.77 -13.87 -0.04
C ALA A 5 14.53 -12.91 1.14
N ALA A 6 15.38 -11.91 1.33
CA ALA A 6 15.21 -10.88 2.35
C ALA A 6 13.90 -10.08 2.20
N LEU A 7 13.35 -10.00 1.00
CA LEU A 7 12.09 -9.30 0.70
C LEU A 7 10.84 -10.22 0.77
N ALA A 8 11.03 -11.50 1.09
CA ALA A 8 9.90 -12.43 1.22
C ALA A 8 8.97 -12.06 2.38
N GLU A 9 9.51 -11.58 3.51
CA GLU A 9 8.69 -11.16 4.66
C GLU A 9 7.87 -9.90 4.35
N PRO A 10 8.44 -8.80 3.83
CA PRO A 10 7.64 -7.65 3.41
C PRO A 10 6.56 -7.99 2.37
N LEU A 11 6.88 -8.85 1.40
CA LEU A 11 5.92 -9.34 0.42
C LEU A 11 4.80 -10.16 1.09
N ALA A 12 5.13 -11.00 2.05
CA ALA A 12 4.14 -11.79 2.80
C ALA A 12 3.17 -10.89 3.59
N CYS A 13 3.65 -9.79 4.19
CA CYS A 13 2.80 -8.81 4.84
C CYS A 13 1.81 -8.17 3.85
N CYS A 14 2.26 -7.83 2.65
CA CYS A 14 1.40 -7.28 1.60
C CYS A 14 0.34 -8.32 1.14
N ILE A 15 0.72 -9.59 1.01
CA ILE A 15 -0.20 -10.68 0.68
C ILE A 15 -1.29 -10.79 1.75
N ASN A 16 -0.92 -10.82 3.04
CA ASN A 16 -1.87 -10.86 4.15
C ASN A 16 -2.89 -9.71 4.08
N ALA A 17 -2.41 -8.49 3.87
CA ALA A 17 -3.28 -7.32 3.80
C ALA A 17 -4.28 -7.39 2.64
N LEU A 18 -3.84 -7.81 1.46
CA LEU A 18 -4.69 -7.93 0.28
C LEU A 18 -5.67 -9.12 0.39
N GLU A 19 -5.28 -10.23 1.00
CA GLU A 19 -6.19 -11.36 1.25
C GLU A 19 -7.34 -10.97 2.19
N LEU A 20 -7.10 -10.10 3.18
CA LEU A 20 -8.16 -9.54 4.02
C LEU A 20 -9.11 -8.64 3.23
N CYS A 21 -8.58 -7.81 2.33
CA CYS A 21 -9.37 -6.92 1.50
C CYS A 21 -10.09 -7.64 0.36
N ARG A 22 -9.63 -8.83 -0.05
CA ARG A 22 -10.21 -9.61 -1.16
C ARG A 22 -10.48 -8.74 -2.40
N PRO A 23 -9.44 -8.14 -3.01
CA PRO A 23 -9.65 -7.36 -4.22
C PRO A 23 -10.26 -8.24 -5.31
N GLU A 24 -11.20 -7.68 -6.05
CA GLU A 24 -11.92 -8.36 -7.12
C GLU A 24 -11.46 -7.83 -8.48
N GLN A 25 -11.78 -8.61 -9.52
CA GLN A 25 -11.46 -8.21 -10.88
C GLN A 25 -12.21 -6.92 -11.27
N GLY A 26 -11.47 -5.92 -11.70
CA GLY A 26 -12.04 -4.64 -12.10
C GLY A 26 -12.10 -3.58 -10.98
N ASP A 27 -11.83 -3.93 -9.73
CA ASP A 27 -11.77 -2.97 -8.62
C ASP A 27 -10.84 -1.79 -8.90
N THR A 28 -11.17 -0.63 -8.35
CA THR A 28 -10.24 0.48 -8.19
C THR A 28 -9.61 0.44 -6.81
N MET A 29 -8.28 0.33 -6.76
CA MET A 29 -7.53 0.27 -5.52
C MET A 29 -6.71 1.54 -5.30
N VAL A 30 -6.86 2.14 -4.12
CA VAL A 30 -6.07 3.29 -3.65
C VAL A 30 -5.07 2.82 -2.59
N VAL A 31 -3.80 3.16 -2.76
CA VAL A 31 -2.76 2.95 -1.75
C VAL A 31 -2.19 4.29 -1.32
N VAL A 32 -2.30 4.60 -0.02
CA VAL A 32 -1.77 5.83 0.56
C VAL A 32 -0.39 5.57 1.15
N GLY A 33 0.63 6.07 0.47
CA GLY A 33 2.05 5.88 0.78
C GLY A 33 2.82 5.20 -0.36
N ALA A 34 3.71 5.94 -1.03
CA ALA A 34 4.57 5.45 -2.11
C ALA A 34 5.96 5.02 -1.60
N GLY A 35 6.00 4.32 -0.48
CA GLY A 35 7.18 3.58 -0.04
C GLY A 35 7.26 2.21 -0.72
N PRO A 36 8.34 1.43 -0.48
CA PRO A 36 8.49 0.10 -1.10
C PRO A 36 7.28 -0.81 -0.90
N LEU A 37 6.71 -0.83 0.32
CA LEU A 37 5.51 -1.64 0.61
C LEU A 37 4.26 -1.14 -0.10
N GLY A 38 4.08 0.19 -0.22
CA GLY A 38 2.94 0.74 -0.97
C GLY A 38 3.01 0.42 -2.46
N ILE A 39 4.20 0.50 -3.06
CA ILE A 39 4.43 0.10 -4.45
C ILE A 39 4.18 -1.41 -4.61
N LEU A 40 4.65 -2.22 -3.67
CA LEU A 40 4.47 -3.67 -3.69
C LEU A 40 2.99 -4.07 -3.57
N LEU A 41 2.21 -3.38 -2.72
CA LEU A 41 0.75 -3.54 -2.63
C LEU A 41 0.06 -3.24 -3.96
N THR A 42 0.44 -2.15 -4.65
CA THR A 42 -0.11 -1.81 -5.97
C THR A 42 0.22 -2.85 -7.04
N GLU A 43 1.46 -3.32 -7.09
CA GLU A 43 1.87 -4.36 -8.04
C GLU A 43 1.12 -5.69 -7.78
N LEU A 44 1.02 -6.10 -6.52
CA LEU A 44 0.25 -7.29 -6.13
C LEU A 44 -1.23 -7.17 -6.46
N GLY A 45 -1.86 -6.03 -6.17
CA GLY A 45 -3.26 -5.79 -6.48
C GLY A 45 -3.55 -5.96 -7.96
N LYS A 46 -2.70 -5.45 -8.84
CA LYS A 46 -2.81 -5.68 -10.29
C LYS A 46 -2.74 -7.15 -10.66
N LYS A 47 -1.84 -7.91 -10.04
CA LYS A 47 -1.75 -9.36 -10.27
C LYS A 47 -2.97 -10.13 -9.76
N MET A 48 -3.69 -9.58 -8.80
CA MET A 48 -4.95 -10.14 -8.30
C MET A 48 -6.17 -9.71 -9.13
N GLY A 49 -5.99 -8.88 -10.17
CA GLY A 49 -7.05 -8.50 -11.09
C GLY A 49 -7.65 -7.11 -10.88
N VAL A 50 -7.06 -6.30 -9.99
CA VAL A 50 -7.45 -4.89 -9.82
C VAL A 50 -7.39 -4.17 -11.17
N GLY A 51 -8.46 -3.50 -11.55
CA GLY A 51 -8.59 -2.84 -12.84
C GLY A 51 -7.88 -1.49 -12.92
N LYS A 52 -7.83 -0.75 -11.80
CA LYS A 52 -7.13 0.53 -11.70
C LYS A 52 -6.43 0.67 -10.35
N THR A 53 -5.19 1.15 -10.38
CA THR A 53 -4.41 1.45 -9.17
C THR A 53 -4.11 2.93 -9.06
N ILE A 54 -4.37 3.49 -7.90
CA ILE A 54 -4.09 4.89 -7.55
C ILE A 54 -3.14 4.89 -6.36
N ILE A 55 -1.98 5.53 -6.50
CA ILE A 55 -1.05 5.70 -5.38
C ILE A 55 -1.02 7.16 -4.95
N VAL A 56 -1.13 7.38 -3.65
CA VAL A 56 -1.15 8.72 -3.04
C VAL A 56 0.12 8.91 -2.22
N ASN A 57 0.82 10.02 -2.40
CA ASN A 57 1.98 10.36 -1.56
C ASN A 57 2.22 11.86 -1.53
N ARG A 58 2.94 12.34 -0.50
CA ARG A 58 3.34 13.75 -0.37
C ARG A 58 4.59 14.10 -1.20
N SER A 59 5.37 13.11 -1.60
CA SER A 59 6.66 13.28 -2.27
C SER A 59 6.55 12.95 -3.76
N ARG A 60 6.69 13.96 -4.59
CA ARG A 60 6.76 13.80 -6.06
C ARG A 60 7.82 12.79 -6.51
N PRO A 61 9.08 12.86 -6.04
CA PRO A 61 10.09 11.88 -6.45
C PRO A 61 9.68 10.43 -6.21
N ARG A 62 8.99 10.15 -5.09
CA ARG A 62 8.49 8.79 -4.80
C ARG A 62 7.35 8.37 -5.73
N LEU A 63 6.50 9.30 -6.11
CA LEU A 63 5.45 9.04 -7.09
C LEU A 63 6.03 8.73 -8.47
N GLU A 64 7.09 9.44 -8.88
CA GLU A 64 7.79 9.11 -10.14
C GLU A 64 8.40 7.71 -10.13
N ILE A 65 8.98 7.29 -9.00
CA ILE A 65 9.43 5.90 -8.82
C ILE A 65 8.23 4.94 -8.94
N ALA A 66 7.12 5.20 -8.25
CA ALA A 66 5.93 4.34 -8.29
C ALA A 66 5.39 4.16 -9.71
N LYS A 67 5.40 5.20 -10.54
CA LYS A 67 5.01 5.11 -11.96
C LYS A 67 5.84 4.10 -12.74
N THR A 68 7.13 3.95 -12.43
CA THR A 68 7.98 2.95 -13.11
C THR A 68 7.55 1.51 -12.80
N PHE A 69 6.77 1.29 -11.74
CA PHE A 69 6.18 0.00 -11.37
C PHE A 69 4.77 -0.21 -11.94
N GLY A 70 4.35 0.64 -12.88
CA GLY A 70 3.09 0.45 -13.60
C GLY A 70 1.85 0.88 -12.84
N VAL A 71 1.97 1.79 -11.88
CA VAL A 71 0.81 2.45 -11.25
C VAL A 71 0.05 3.29 -12.28
N ASP A 72 -1.27 3.19 -12.29
CA ASP A 72 -2.08 3.87 -13.31
C ASP A 72 -2.22 5.37 -13.02
N VAL A 73 -2.42 5.74 -11.75
CA VAL A 73 -2.58 7.13 -11.32
C VAL A 73 -1.72 7.40 -10.10
N ALA A 74 -0.95 8.49 -10.14
CA ALA A 74 -0.14 8.96 -9.02
C ALA A 74 -0.63 10.34 -8.57
N VAL A 75 -1.02 10.46 -7.30
CA VAL A 75 -1.62 11.67 -6.71
C VAL A 75 -0.68 12.27 -5.67
N CYS A 76 -0.31 13.53 -5.86
CA CYS A 76 0.50 14.27 -4.90
C CYS A 76 -0.40 15.02 -3.90
N SER A 77 -0.57 14.51 -2.69
CA SER A 77 -1.49 15.05 -1.69
C SER A 77 -1.10 16.43 -1.13
N THR A 78 0.06 16.98 -1.53
CA THR A 78 0.44 18.38 -1.23
C THR A 78 0.06 19.36 -2.36
N GLU A 79 -0.41 18.85 -3.49
CA GLU A 79 -0.68 19.64 -4.69
C GLU A 79 -2.10 19.42 -5.21
N GLU A 80 -2.73 18.31 -4.86
CA GLU A 80 -4.06 17.91 -5.31
C GLU A 80 -4.93 17.50 -4.10
N ASP A 81 -6.23 17.74 -4.17
CA ASP A 81 -7.20 17.16 -3.25
C ASP A 81 -7.37 15.68 -3.59
N VAL A 82 -7.01 14.80 -2.62
CA VAL A 82 -7.03 13.34 -2.81
C VAL A 82 -8.44 12.84 -3.08
N ARG A 83 -9.42 13.35 -2.33
CA ARG A 83 -10.83 12.95 -2.47
C ARG A 83 -11.37 13.31 -3.84
N GLU A 84 -11.19 14.56 -4.27
CA GLU A 84 -11.66 15.01 -5.59
C GLU A 84 -11.02 14.20 -6.70
N ARG A 85 -9.70 13.95 -6.59
CA ARG A 85 -8.98 13.17 -7.59
C ARG A 85 -9.47 11.71 -7.65
N VAL A 86 -9.62 11.02 -6.52
CA VAL A 86 -10.11 9.64 -6.49
C VAL A 86 -11.53 9.56 -7.05
N LEU A 87 -12.42 10.49 -6.68
CA LEU A 87 -13.77 10.52 -7.21
C LEU A 87 -13.80 10.78 -8.73
N ALA A 88 -12.95 11.65 -9.24
CA ALA A 88 -12.81 11.87 -10.68
C ALA A 88 -12.36 10.62 -11.43
N GLU A 89 -11.37 9.90 -10.88
CA GLU A 89 -10.83 8.66 -11.47
C GLU A 89 -11.79 7.47 -11.40
N THR A 90 -12.83 7.56 -10.57
CA THR A 90 -13.84 6.52 -10.36
C THR A 90 -15.25 6.95 -10.81
N ASN A 91 -15.38 8.02 -11.61
CA ASN A 91 -16.67 8.58 -12.05
C ASN A 91 -17.64 8.84 -10.87
N GLY A 92 -17.13 9.26 -9.73
CA GLY A 92 -17.92 9.55 -8.52
C GLY A 92 -18.24 8.35 -7.64
N HIS A 93 -17.91 7.12 -8.07
CA HIS A 93 -18.22 5.90 -7.27
C HIS A 93 -17.36 5.76 -6.04
N GLY A 94 -16.12 6.27 -6.04
CA GLY A 94 -15.12 6.07 -5.00
C GLY A 94 -14.34 4.77 -5.19
N ALA A 95 -13.34 4.56 -4.32
CA ALA A 95 -12.46 3.40 -4.39
C ALA A 95 -13.08 2.15 -3.76
N ASP A 96 -12.85 0.98 -4.37
CA ASP A 96 -13.33 -0.31 -3.89
C ASP A 96 -12.42 -0.90 -2.82
N VAL A 97 -11.11 -0.69 -2.95
CA VAL A 97 -10.08 -1.14 -1.99
C VAL A 97 -9.18 0.02 -1.64
N ILE A 98 -8.95 0.22 -0.34
CA ILE A 98 -8.06 1.29 0.15
C ILE A 98 -7.09 0.72 1.17
N LEU A 99 -5.78 0.94 0.98
CA LEU A 99 -4.76 0.55 1.96
C LEU A 99 -3.93 1.76 2.38
N THR A 100 -3.80 1.98 3.70
CA THR A 100 -2.91 3.03 4.21
C THR A 100 -1.56 2.43 4.57
N ALA A 101 -0.56 2.64 3.70
CA ALA A 101 0.81 2.18 3.85
C ALA A 101 1.74 3.27 4.40
N CYS A 102 1.20 4.16 5.23
CA CYS A 102 1.93 5.24 5.90
C CYS A 102 1.43 5.46 7.32
N PRO A 103 2.30 5.92 8.26
CA PRO A 103 1.93 6.16 9.65
C PRO A 103 1.30 7.56 9.85
N SER A 104 0.17 7.84 9.20
CA SER A 104 -0.52 9.13 9.26
C SER A 104 -1.97 8.96 9.74
N PRO A 105 -2.34 9.53 10.91
CA PRO A 105 -3.72 9.54 11.37
C PRO A 105 -4.68 10.22 10.40
N ASP A 106 -4.27 11.34 9.82
CA ASP A 106 -5.09 12.10 8.86
C ASP A 106 -5.37 11.27 7.60
N ALA A 107 -4.35 10.57 7.09
CA ALA A 107 -4.53 9.69 5.94
C ALA A 107 -5.50 8.54 6.23
N GLN A 108 -5.51 8.01 7.46
CA GLN A 108 -6.49 6.99 7.87
C GLN A 108 -7.90 7.57 7.97
N ALA A 109 -8.06 8.74 8.58
CA ALA A 109 -9.35 9.43 8.71
C ALA A 109 -9.96 9.77 7.35
N GLU A 110 -9.12 10.21 6.41
CA GLU A 110 -9.55 10.65 5.08
C GLU A 110 -10.10 9.51 4.21
N THR A 111 -9.70 8.24 4.46
CA THR A 111 -10.07 7.09 3.61
C THR A 111 -11.56 6.95 3.37
N LEU A 112 -12.39 7.24 4.38
CA LEU A 112 -13.85 7.14 4.27
C LEU A 112 -14.44 8.15 3.28
N THR A 113 -13.79 9.30 3.08
CA THR A 113 -14.33 10.38 2.25
C THR A 113 -14.36 10.04 0.76
N TYR A 114 -13.46 9.16 0.32
CA TYR A 114 -13.36 8.70 -1.07
C TYR A 114 -13.58 7.18 -1.25
N ALA A 115 -14.00 6.51 -0.20
CA ALA A 115 -14.42 5.11 -0.26
C ALA A 115 -15.74 4.96 -1.05
N GLY A 116 -15.80 3.94 -1.90
CA GLY A 116 -17.01 3.53 -2.59
C GLY A 116 -18.00 2.79 -1.68
N HIS A 117 -19.14 2.38 -2.24
CA HIS A 117 -20.09 1.49 -1.55
C HIS A 117 -19.45 0.10 -1.38
N ARG A 118 -19.58 -0.47 -0.17
CA ARG A 118 -18.97 -1.75 0.22
C ARG A 118 -17.44 -1.80 0.09
N ALA A 119 -16.78 -0.64 0.15
CA ALA A 119 -15.33 -0.54 0.09
C ALA A 119 -14.66 -1.33 1.22
N ARG A 120 -13.46 -1.84 0.95
CA ARG A 120 -12.62 -2.60 1.87
C ARG A 120 -11.38 -1.78 2.20
N ILE A 121 -11.33 -1.25 3.42
CA ILE A 121 -10.25 -0.37 3.89
C ILE A 121 -9.34 -1.17 4.82
N ASN A 122 -8.04 -1.16 4.57
CA ASN A 122 -7.04 -1.81 5.42
C ASN A 122 -6.04 -0.79 5.98
N PHE A 123 -5.97 -0.70 7.29
CA PHE A 123 -4.93 0.05 7.98
C PHE A 123 -3.66 -0.80 8.09
N PHE A 124 -2.91 -0.83 6.99
CA PHE A 124 -1.68 -1.58 6.85
C PHE A 124 -0.52 -0.95 7.64
N GLY A 125 -0.39 0.37 7.60
CA GLY A 125 0.60 1.12 8.37
C GLY A 125 0.10 1.41 9.78
N GLY A 126 0.81 0.91 10.80
CA GLY A 126 0.54 1.26 12.20
C GLY A 126 0.86 2.73 12.49
N LEU A 127 0.14 3.32 13.45
CA LEU A 127 0.35 4.70 13.87
C LEU A 127 1.36 4.80 15.03
N PRO A 128 2.04 5.95 15.18
CA PRO A 128 2.94 6.19 16.29
C PRO A 128 2.23 6.10 17.66
N LYS A 129 2.98 5.71 18.69
CA LYS A 129 2.46 5.67 20.07
C LYS A 129 1.91 7.05 20.47
N GLY A 130 0.69 7.08 21.00
CA GLY A 130 0.00 8.31 21.41
C GLY A 130 -0.78 9.01 20.27
N GLN A 131 -0.72 8.53 19.03
CA GLN A 131 -1.44 9.06 17.87
C GLN A 131 -2.37 8.00 17.23
N SER A 132 -2.73 6.96 17.97
CA SER A 132 -3.47 5.80 17.44
C SER A 132 -5.00 5.97 17.48
N VAL A 133 -5.51 7.08 17.99
CA VAL A 133 -6.94 7.38 17.99
C VAL A 133 -7.24 8.27 16.78
N VAL A 134 -8.09 7.74 15.87
CA VAL A 134 -8.47 8.41 14.62
C VAL A 134 -9.97 8.62 14.62
N PRO A 135 -10.46 9.87 14.51
CA PRO A 135 -11.89 10.12 14.37
C PRO A 135 -12.39 9.68 12.99
N ILE A 136 -13.48 8.93 12.96
CA ILE A 136 -14.13 8.49 11.72
C ILE A 136 -15.61 8.82 11.76
N ASP A 137 -16.19 9.17 10.62
CA ASP A 137 -17.65 9.33 10.48
C ASP A 137 -18.29 7.94 10.30
N THR A 138 -18.89 7.45 11.40
CA THR A 138 -19.53 6.14 11.41
C THR A 138 -20.81 6.08 10.57
N ASN A 139 -21.43 7.22 10.22
CA ASN A 139 -22.55 7.23 9.29
C ASN A 139 -22.10 6.92 7.87
N ILE A 140 -20.94 7.41 7.45
CA ILE A 140 -20.36 7.03 6.15
C ILE A 140 -20.11 5.52 6.11
N LEU A 141 -19.51 4.97 7.18
CA LEU A 141 -19.26 3.54 7.32
C LEU A 141 -20.57 2.74 7.22
N HIS A 142 -21.61 3.18 7.94
CA HIS A 142 -22.91 2.51 8.00
C HIS A 142 -23.64 2.55 6.66
N TYR A 143 -23.85 3.75 6.09
CA TYR A 143 -24.66 3.91 4.89
C TYR A 143 -23.98 3.42 3.59
N LYS A 144 -22.65 3.34 3.58
CA LYS A 144 -21.90 2.76 2.47
C LYS A 144 -21.53 1.28 2.68
N GLU A 145 -21.93 0.66 3.79
CA GLU A 145 -21.59 -0.74 4.13
C GLU A 145 -20.08 -1.05 4.06
N ILE A 146 -19.24 -0.13 4.56
CA ILE A 146 -17.79 -0.23 4.44
C ILE A 146 -17.22 -1.27 5.40
N PHE A 147 -16.25 -2.05 4.94
CA PHE A 147 -15.48 -3.00 5.75
C PHE A 147 -14.12 -2.39 6.11
N MET A 148 -13.77 -2.44 7.41
CA MET A 148 -12.48 -1.94 7.89
C MET A 148 -11.68 -3.09 8.49
N PHE A 149 -10.41 -3.17 8.10
CA PHE A 149 -9.47 -4.20 8.54
C PHE A 149 -8.20 -3.56 9.10
N GLY A 150 -7.57 -4.24 10.05
CA GLY A 150 -6.18 -4.04 10.42
C GLY A 150 -5.39 -5.28 10.02
N SER A 151 -4.19 -5.09 9.48
CA SER A 151 -3.28 -6.20 9.21
C SER A 151 -1.94 -5.97 9.87
N HIS A 152 -1.35 -7.02 10.43
CA HIS A 152 -0.05 -6.96 11.08
C HIS A 152 0.73 -8.25 10.81
N GLY A 153 1.95 -8.08 10.28
CA GLY A 153 2.82 -9.23 9.99
C GLY A 153 2.25 -10.18 8.94
N ALA A 154 2.68 -11.42 9.00
CA ALA A 154 2.29 -12.46 8.07
C ALA A 154 2.31 -13.84 8.76
N ALA A 155 1.39 -14.71 8.38
CA ALA A 155 1.41 -16.11 8.79
C ALA A 155 2.38 -16.94 7.91
N PRO A 156 2.79 -18.15 8.33
CA PRO A 156 3.70 -18.99 7.55
C PRO A 156 3.24 -19.27 6.11
N GLU A 157 1.95 -19.41 5.89
CA GLU A 157 1.37 -19.61 4.54
C GLU A 157 1.61 -18.41 3.62
N HIS A 158 1.58 -17.17 4.13
CA HIS A 158 1.89 -15.97 3.35
C HIS A 158 3.38 -15.95 2.97
N LEU A 159 4.28 -16.36 3.88
CA LEU A 159 5.72 -16.49 3.58
C LEU A 159 5.99 -17.53 2.50
N HIS A 160 5.29 -18.67 2.54
CA HIS A 160 5.39 -19.69 1.50
C HIS A 160 4.88 -19.19 0.14
N LYS A 161 3.78 -18.40 0.12
CA LYS A 161 3.28 -17.76 -1.10
C LYS A 161 4.30 -16.76 -1.65
N ALA A 162 4.80 -15.87 -0.78
CA ALA A 162 5.81 -14.87 -1.16
C ALA A 162 7.06 -15.52 -1.75
N ALA A 163 7.60 -16.56 -1.11
CA ALA A 163 8.77 -17.27 -1.60
C ALA A 163 8.53 -17.92 -2.98
N ARG A 164 7.34 -18.51 -3.20
CA ARG A 164 6.97 -19.07 -4.51
C ARG A 164 6.83 -18.01 -5.58
N MET A 165 6.19 -16.87 -5.28
CA MET A 165 6.05 -15.77 -6.24
C MET A 165 7.40 -15.19 -6.65
N ILE A 166 8.33 -15.04 -5.68
CA ILE A 166 9.71 -14.59 -5.96
C ILE A 166 10.44 -15.63 -6.84
N ALA A 167 10.32 -16.91 -6.52
CA ALA A 167 10.98 -17.97 -7.27
C ALA A 167 10.44 -18.12 -8.69
N ALA A 168 9.14 -17.90 -8.89
CA ALA A 168 8.48 -17.93 -10.20
C ALA A 168 8.76 -16.67 -11.05
N GLY A 169 9.27 -15.59 -10.44
CA GLY A 169 9.43 -14.31 -11.12
C GLY A 169 8.12 -13.53 -11.30
N ASP A 170 7.09 -13.88 -10.56
CA ASP A 170 5.79 -13.18 -10.59
C ASP A 170 5.93 -11.73 -10.15
N ILE A 171 6.84 -11.46 -9.21
CA ILE A 171 7.27 -10.12 -8.79
C ILE A 171 8.76 -10.02 -9.06
N ASP A 172 9.17 -9.01 -9.81
CA ASP A 172 10.60 -8.66 -9.98
C ASP A 172 11.11 -7.96 -8.72
N ILE A 173 11.32 -8.77 -7.68
CA ILE A 173 11.68 -8.29 -6.35
C ILE A 173 13.04 -7.58 -6.33
N GLY A 174 13.91 -7.86 -7.31
CA GLY A 174 15.21 -7.21 -7.47
C GLY A 174 15.11 -5.71 -7.68
N ARG A 175 14.00 -5.22 -8.25
CA ARG A 175 13.74 -3.78 -8.45
C ARG A 175 13.52 -3.00 -7.15
N TYR A 176 13.23 -3.71 -6.06
CA TYR A 176 13.02 -3.11 -4.73
C TYR A 176 14.31 -2.99 -3.92
N VAL A 177 15.42 -3.56 -4.41
CA VAL A 177 16.74 -3.48 -3.77
C VAL A 177 17.44 -2.21 -4.23
N SER A 178 17.40 -1.15 -3.42
CA SER A 178 18.04 0.14 -3.75
C SER A 178 19.53 0.17 -3.39
N HIS A 179 19.93 -0.45 -2.26
CA HIS A 179 21.29 -0.40 -1.74
C HIS A 179 21.75 -1.77 -1.25
N ARG A 180 23.06 -2.00 -1.32
CA ARG A 180 23.69 -3.20 -0.80
C ARG A 180 24.85 -2.81 0.10
N PHE A 181 24.89 -3.40 1.30
CA PHE A 181 25.93 -3.16 2.28
C PHE A 181 26.48 -4.50 2.78
N PRO A 182 27.81 -4.67 2.92
CA PRO A 182 28.37 -5.80 3.65
C PRO A 182 27.97 -5.71 5.14
N LEU A 183 27.89 -6.85 5.82
CA LEU A 183 27.45 -6.90 7.23
C LEU A 183 28.26 -5.97 8.16
N ALA A 184 29.54 -5.79 7.88
CA ALA A 184 30.43 -4.89 8.63
C ALA A 184 29.96 -3.41 8.55
N GLN A 185 29.16 -3.04 7.54
CA GLN A 185 28.60 -1.70 7.36
C GLN A 185 27.10 -1.62 7.75
N ALA A 186 26.68 -2.43 8.71
CA ALA A 186 25.27 -2.42 9.15
C ALA A 186 24.79 -1.05 9.66
N ARG A 187 25.69 -0.28 10.32
CA ARG A 187 25.35 1.08 10.81
C ARG A 187 25.04 2.03 9.66
N GLU A 188 25.83 1.99 8.61
CA GLU A 188 25.64 2.79 7.37
C GLU A 188 24.36 2.38 6.67
N ALA A 189 24.04 1.08 6.64
CA ALA A 189 22.77 0.59 6.08
C ALA A 189 21.56 1.14 6.85
N PHE A 190 21.59 1.14 8.19
CA PHE A 190 20.52 1.74 9.00
C PHE A 190 20.43 3.26 8.79
N ALA A 191 21.56 3.97 8.70
CA ALA A 191 21.57 5.40 8.40
C ALA A 191 20.94 5.72 7.03
N ALA A 192 21.27 4.93 6.00
CA ALA A 192 20.67 5.05 4.67
C ALA A 192 19.16 4.81 4.72
N ALA A 193 18.68 3.79 5.43
CA ALA A 193 17.26 3.52 5.59
C ALA A 193 16.52 4.65 6.32
N GLN A 194 17.14 5.29 7.30
CA GLN A 194 16.57 6.42 8.03
C GLN A 194 16.51 7.70 7.19
N SER A 195 17.49 7.94 6.33
CA SER A 195 17.52 9.12 5.44
C SER A 195 16.40 9.10 4.40
N LYS A 196 15.76 7.96 4.19
CA LYS A 196 14.66 7.76 3.21
C LYS A 196 15.05 8.14 1.78
N VAL A 197 16.34 8.05 1.46
CA VAL A 197 16.91 8.26 0.13
C VAL A 197 16.77 7.00 -0.73
#